data_e754529efe4f8541458aaccc48481968
#
_entry.id   e754529efe4f8541458aaccc48481968
#
_cell.length_a   1.000
_cell.length_b   1.000
_cell.length_c   1.000
_cell.angle_alpha   90.00
_cell.angle_beta   90.00
_cell.angle_gamma   90.00
#
_symmetry.space_group_name_H-M   'P 1'
#
loop_
_entity.id
_entity.type
_entity.pdbx_description
1 polymer ?
#
loop_
_entity_poly.entity_id
_entity_poly.type
_entity_poly.pdbx_seq_one_letter_code
_entity_poly.pdbx_strand_id
1 'polypeptide(L)'
;QAYRGHDGYFKEKTGFPPQWEPEGLIDNSFLKLKDLIWRPKIEEAIEKFDLYDFDIYHFESGMDFLKNEFFVKKLHQLRKTIICHYHGEDLRSRGIMPFIDKVSKLNLTNEVDLLSKHPNINYLFLPFDTSIYKPKQKVNNILRISHAPTNRFYKGSKEIIEVCRKFERQGKIKFDLIENLPHSLAMTRKSKSDVFIDQIGDRGGWGYGMNSVESLSM
;
A
#
# COMPACT_ATOMS: atom_id res chain seq x y z
N GLN A 1 4.21 -14.96 -3.33
CA GLN A 1 2.97 -14.22 -3.38
C GLN A 1 2.65 -13.86 -4.81
N ALA A 2 1.50 -14.29 -5.29
CA ALA A 2 0.94 -13.78 -6.53
C ALA A 2 0.27 -12.45 -6.24
N TYR A 3 1.05 -11.45 -6.01
CA TYR A 3 0.52 -10.14 -5.85
C TYR A 3 0.47 -9.44 -7.21
N ARG A 4 -0.67 -8.92 -7.54
CA ARG A 4 -0.84 -8.03 -8.66
C ARG A 4 -0.38 -6.64 -8.23
N GLY A 5 0.70 -6.19 -8.79
CA GLY A 5 1.16 -4.83 -8.61
C GLY A 5 0.63 -3.90 -9.67
N HIS A 6 0.99 -2.65 -9.54
CA HIS A 6 0.83 -1.66 -10.61
C HIS A 6 1.65 -2.07 -11.83
N ASP A 7 1.14 -1.75 -13.01
CA ASP A 7 1.84 -2.02 -14.25
C ASP A 7 3.27 -1.48 -14.22
N GLY A 8 4.22 -2.35 -14.47
CA GLY A 8 5.64 -2.04 -14.50
C GLY A 8 6.36 -2.05 -13.16
N TYR A 9 5.71 -1.76 -12.04
CA TYR A 9 6.42 -1.67 -10.76
C TYR A 9 6.69 -3.04 -10.10
N PHE A 10 5.68 -3.90 -10.06
CA PHE A 10 5.82 -5.23 -9.46
C PHE A 10 6.08 -6.33 -10.47
N LYS A 11 5.81 -6.10 -11.75
CA LYS A 11 5.99 -7.04 -12.83
C LYS A 11 7.41 -7.61 -12.88
N GLU A 12 8.41 -6.76 -12.77
CA GLU A 12 9.82 -7.16 -12.79
C GLU A 12 10.23 -7.93 -11.53
N LYS A 13 9.62 -7.62 -10.37
CA LYS A 13 9.96 -8.24 -9.09
C LYS A 13 9.25 -9.55 -8.82
N THR A 14 8.05 -9.73 -9.36
CA THR A 14 7.23 -10.91 -9.08
C THR A 14 7.30 -11.96 -10.17
N GLY A 15 7.75 -11.61 -11.38
CA GLY A 15 7.75 -12.48 -12.53
C GLY A 15 6.33 -12.89 -12.98
N PHE A 16 5.32 -12.21 -12.48
CA PHE A 16 3.93 -12.48 -12.76
C PHE A 16 3.32 -11.45 -13.72
N PRO A 17 2.37 -11.87 -14.59
CA PRO A 17 1.54 -10.93 -15.29
C PRO A 17 0.82 -10.03 -14.29
N PRO A 18 0.64 -8.72 -14.56
CA PRO A 18 -0.04 -7.80 -13.66
C PRO A 18 -1.53 -8.09 -13.50
N GLN A 19 -2.12 -8.95 -14.34
CA GLN A 19 -3.52 -9.34 -14.23
C GLN A 19 -3.71 -10.32 -13.07
N TRP A 20 -4.62 -9.99 -12.18
CA TRP A 20 -5.09 -10.88 -11.14
C TRP A 20 -6.05 -11.94 -11.70
N GLU A 21 -6.95 -11.50 -12.54
CA GLU A 21 -7.91 -12.35 -13.22
C GLU A 21 -7.23 -13.01 -14.43
N PRO A 22 -7.19 -14.33 -14.52
CA PRO A 22 -6.65 -15.01 -15.69
C PRO A 22 -7.54 -14.81 -16.90
N GLU A 23 -6.96 -14.37 -18.00
CA GLU A 23 -7.64 -14.13 -19.26
C GLU A 23 -7.56 -15.37 -20.16
N GLY A 24 -8.10 -16.50 -19.74
CA GLY A 24 -8.18 -17.69 -20.57
C GLY A 24 -7.58 -18.96 -19.95
N LEU A 25 -7.54 -20.02 -20.76
CA LEU A 25 -7.13 -21.34 -20.29
C LEU A 25 -5.65 -21.41 -19.92
N ILE A 26 -4.78 -20.70 -20.65
CA ILE A 26 -3.34 -20.70 -20.42
C ILE A 26 -3.01 -20.04 -19.07
N ASP A 27 -3.55 -18.86 -18.80
CA ASP A 27 -3.32 -18.15 -17.55
C ASP A 27 -3.90 -18.92 -16.35
N ASN A 28 -5.07 -19.53 -16.52
CA ASN A 28 -5.66 -20.38 -15.50
C ASN A 28 -4.81 -21.61 -15.20
N SER A 29 -4.23 -22.25 -16.24
CA SER A 29 -3.35 -23.40 -16.07
C SER A 29 -2.04 -23.00 -15.39
N PHE A 30 -1.48 -21.86 -15.76
CA PHE A 30 -0.28 -21.31 -15.14
C PHE A 30 -0.50 -20.99 -13.65
N LEU A 31 -1.62 -20.38 -13.30
CA LEU A 31 -1.94 -20.08 -11.90
C LEU A 31 -2.14 -21.35 -11.08
N LYS A 32 -2.82 -22.38 -11.63
CA LYS A 32 -2.97 -23.68 -10.97
C LYS A 32 -1.63 -24.38 -10.76
N LEU A 33 -0.76 -24.39 -11.76
CA LEU A 33 0.57 -24.98 -11.67
C LEU A 33 1.42 -24.25 -10.60
N LYS A 34 1.36 -22.93 -10.57
CA LYS A 34 2.01 -22.12 -9.55
C LYS A 34 1.50 -22.48 -8.15
N ASP A 35 0.20 -22.54 -7.96
CA ASP A 35 -0.40 -22.87 -6.67
C ASP A 35 0.03 -24.27 -6.22
N LEU A 36 0.11 -25.22 -7.15
CA LEU A 36 0.59 -26.58 -6.88
C LEU A 36 2.05 -26.60 -6.41
N ILE A 37 2.92 -25.82 -7.07
CA ILE A 37 4.35 -25.73 -6.72
C ILE A 37 4.58 -25.04 -5.37
N TRP A 38 3.82 -23.98 -5.10
CA TRP A 38 4.02 -23.18 -3.90
C TRP A 38 3.34 -23.74 -2.65
N ARG A 39 2.29 -24.51 -2.82
CA ARG A 39 1.51 -25.03 -1.70
C ARG A 39 2.33 -25.81 -0.67
N PRO A 40 3.20 -26.77 -1.04
CA PRO A 40 4.01 -27.48 -0.04
C PRO A 40 4.94 -26.56 0.77
N LYS A 41 5.52 -25.54 0.12
CA LYS A 41 6.39 -24.56 0.80
C LYS A 41 5.62 -23.67 1.75
N ILE A 42 4.37 -23.35 1.41
CA ILE A 42 3.49 -22.56 2.27
C ILE A 42 3.06 -23.41 3.47
N GLU A 43 2.71 -24.67 3.26
CA GLU A 43 2.34 -25.61 4.33
C GLU A 43 3.51 -25.83 5.29
N GLU A 44 4.73 -26.00 4.78
CA GLU A 44 5.96 -26.04 5.60
C GLU A 44 6.15 -24.77 6.43
N ALA A 45 5.91 -23.60 5.84
CA ALA A 45 6.01 -22.32 6.56
C ALA A 45 4.92 -22.18 7.63
N ILE A 46 3.70 -22.62 7.33
CA ILE A 46 2.57 -22.62 8.29
C ILE A 46 2.93 -23.48 9.52
N GLU A 47 3.47 -24.68 9.32
CA GLU A 47 3.91 -25.55 10.40
C GLU A 47 5.10 -24.98 11.16
N LYS A 48 6.12 -24.51 10.43
CA LYS A 48 7.35 -23.97 11.04
C LYS A 48 7.11 -22.77 11.94
N PHE A 49 6.11 -21.95 11.64
CA PHE A 49 5.80 -20.73 12.39
C PHE A 49 4.51 -20.83 13.19
N ASP A 50 3.96 -22.03 13.35
CA ASP A 50 2.72 -22.30 14.09
C ASP A 50 1.57 -21.35 13.70
N LEU A 51 1.41 -21.12 12.37
CA LEU A 51 0.50 -20.09 11.88
C LEU A 51 -0.99 -20.38 12.12
N TYR A 52 -1.35 -21.52 12.69
CA TYR A 52 -2.72 -21.80 13.14
C TYR A 52 -2.97 -21.51 14.62
N ASP A 53 -1.93 -21.09 15.35
CA ASP A 53 -2.00 -20.92 16.82
C ASP A 53 -2.38 -19.48 17.27
N PHE A 54 -2.65 -18.60 16.35
CA PHE A 54 -3.13 -17.25 16.66
C PHE A 54 -4.65 -17.21 16.82
N ASP A 55 -5.15 -16.22 17.56
CA ASP A 55 -6.59 -15.99 17.76
C ASP A 55 -7.20 -15.12 16.67
N ILE A 56 -6.43 -14.17 16.14
CA ILE A 56 -6.85 -13.16 15.18
C ILE A 56 -5.90 -13.16 13.98
N TYR A 57 -6.48 -13.15 12.79
CA TYR A 57 -5.76 -13.11 11.52
C TYR A 57 -6.16 -11.88 10.74
N HIS A 58 -5.18 -11.06 10.42
CA HIS A 58 -5.36 -9.85 9.65
C HIS A 58 -4.80 -10.07 8.25
N PHE A 59 -5.69 -10.10 7.26
CA PHE A 59 -5.34 -10.31 5.86
C PHE A 59 -5.15 -8.96 5.16
N GLU A 60 -3.91 -8.65 4.86
CA GLU A 60 -3.56 -7.50 4.05
C GLU A 60 -3.99 -7.69 2.61
N SER A 61 -4.55 -6.64 2.01
CA SER A 61 -5.11 -6.67 0.66
C SER A 61 -6.24 -7.70 0.48
N GLY A 62 -6.85 -8.19 1.56
CA GLY A 62 -7.87 -9.23 1.52
C GLY A 62 -7.40 -10.47 0.75
N MET A 63 -6.14 -10.90 0.93
CA MET A 63 -5.54 -12.01 0.19
C MET A 63 -5.13 -13.15 1.09
N ASP A 64 -5.43 -14.39 0.65
CA ASP A 64 -4.82 -15.61 1.15
C ASP A 64 -3.47 -15.87 0.45
N PHE A 65 -2.71 -16.83 0.92
CA PHE A 65 -1.45 -17.28 0.30
C PHE A 65 -1.63 -17.74 -1.14
N LEU A 66 -2.74 -18.41 -1.42
CA LEU A 66 -3.10 -18.94 -2.73
C LEU A 66 -4.51 -18.51 -3.14
N LYS A 67 -4.78 -18.52 -4.44
CA LYS A 67 -6.09 -18.13 -5.01
C LYS A 67 -7.25 -19.03 -4.53
N ASN A 68 -6.96 -20.27 -4.16
CA ASN A 68 -7.98 -21.21 -3.70
C ASN A 68 -8.46 -20.98 -2.25
N GLU A 69 -7.88 -19.99 -1.56
CA GLU A 69 -8.23 -19.57 -0.20
C GLU A 69 -8.15 -20.71 0.84
N PHE A 70 -7.18 -21.62 0.70
CA PHE A 70 -7.10 -22.81 1.53
C PHE A 70 -6.78 -22.50 2.99
N PHE A 71 -5.93 -21.51 3.24
CA PHE A 71 -5.53 -21.16 4.60
C PHE A 71 -6.68 -20.52 5.36
N VAL A 72 -7.37 -19.56 4.77
CA VAL A 72 -8.53 -18.92 5.40
C VAL A 72 -9.69 -19.89 5.61
N LYS A 73 -9.89 -20.86 4.69
CA LYS A 73 -10.88 -21.94 4.88
C LYS A 73 -10.57 -22.79 6.12
N LYS A 74 -9.29 -23.10 6.32
CA LYS A 74 -8.83 -23.81 7.52
C LYS A 74 -9.03 -22.98 8.78
N LEU A 75 -8.68 -21.69 8.76
CA LEU A 75 -8.92 -20.78 9.88
C LEU A 75 -10.40 -20.69 10.27
N HIS A 76 -11.28 -20.62 9.26
CA HIS A 76 -12.70 -20.60 9.49
C HIS A 76 -13.21 -21.90 10.17
N GLN A 77 -12.73 -23.07 9.72
CA GLN A 77 -13.01 -24.35 10.36
C GLN A 77 -12.54 -24.38 11.82
N LEU A 78 -11.42 -23.76 12.12
CA LEU A 78 -10.85 -23.60 13.46
C LEU A 78 -11.53 -22.49 14.28
N ARG A 79 -12.56 -21.84 13.74
CA ARG A 79 -13.31 -20.73 14.36
C ARG A 79 -12.44 -19.53 14.74
N LYS A 80 -11.37 -19.30 13.99
CA LYS A 80 -10.48 -18.15 14.20
C LYS A 80 -11.14 -16.85 13.74
N THR A 81 -10.73 -15.74 14.34
CA THR A 81 -11.21 -14.42 13.95
C THR A 81 -10.43 -13.91 12.74
N ILE A 82 -11.16 -13.52 11.69
CA ILE A 82 -10.58 -13.04 10.42
C ILE A 82 -10.95 -11.58 10.21
N ILE A 83 -9.97 -10.77 9.86
CA ILE A 83 -10.09 -9.34 9.52
C ILE A 83 -9.43 -9.14 8.16
N CYS A 84 -10.03 -8.34 7.30
CA CYS A 84 -9.47 -7.92 6.00
C CYS A 84 -9.15 -6.45 6.00
N HIS A 85 -8.04 -6.08 5.37
CA HIS A 85 -7.68 -4.70 5.14
C HIS A 85 -7.36 -4.49 3.66
N TYR A 86 -8.07 -3.58 3.01
CA TYR A 86 -7.92 -3.23 1.60
C TYR A 86 -7.18 -1.90 1.48
N HIS A 87 -6.13 -1.86 0.63
CA HIS A 87 -5.19 -0.74 0.54
C HIS A 87 -5.28 0.07 -0.77
N GLY A 88 -6.25 -0.21 -1.61
CA GLY A 88 -6.44 0.56 -2.84
C GLY A 88 -6.55 -0.32 -4.08
N GLU A 89 -5.46 -0.55 -4.79
CA GLU A 89 -5.47 -1.30 -6.05
C GLU A 89 -5.97 -2.74 -5.91
N ASP A 90 -5.79 -3.35 -4.77
CA ASP A 90 -6.36 -4.65 -4.44
C ASP A 90 -7.88 -4.68 -4.66
N LEU A 91 -8.62 -3.76 -4.07
CA LEU A 91 -10.07 -3.71 -4.23
C LEU A 91 -10.51 -2.98 -5.51
N ARG A 92 -9.73 -1.96 -5.98
CA ARG A 92 -10.06 -1.22 -7.20
C ARG A 92 -9.96 -2.08 -8.46
N SER A 93 -8.91 -2.90 -8.56
CA SER A 93 -8.60 -3.66 -9.79
C SER A 93 -8.89 -5.14 -9.67
N ARG A 94 -8.48 -5.77 -8.59
CA ARG A 94 -8.69 -7.21 -8.38
C ARG A 94 -10.10 -7.53 -7.87
N GLY A 95 -10.62 -6.67 -6.99
CA GLY A 95 -11.83 -6.94 -6.24
C GLY A 95 -11.60 -7.83 -5.01
N ILE A 96 -12.68 -8.33 -4.45
CA ILE A 96 -12.67 -9.20 -3.27
C ILE A 96 -12.25 -10.64 -3.60
N MET A 97 -11.71 -11.34 -2.61
CA MET A 97 -11.66 -12.80 -2.60
C MET A 97 -12.91 -13.33 -1.88
N PRO A 98 -13.76 -14.09 -2.56
CA PRO A 98 -15.14 -14.31 -2.09
C PRO A 98 -15.25 -15.01 -0.75
N PHE A 99 -14.41 -16.00 -0.45
CA PHE A 99 -14.50 -16.71 0.80
C PHE A 99 -13.96 -15.89 1.97
N ILE A 100 -12.80 -15.24 1.80
CA ILE A 100 -12.23 -14.32 2.80
C ILE A 100 -13.26 -13.24 3.17
N ASP A 101 -13.83 -12.59 2.17
CA ASP A 101 -14.81 -11.53 2.36
C ASP A 101 -16.04 -12.03 3.14
N LYS A 102 -16.55 -13.20 2.75
CA LYS A 102 -17.72 -13.84 3.40
C LYS A 102 -17.50 -14.14 4.88
N VAL A 103 -16.29 -14.54 5.27
CA VAL A 103 -15.99 -14.98 6.64
C VAL A 103 -15.31 -13.92 7.49
N SER A 104 -14.91 -12.81 6.90
CA SER A 104 -14.32 -11.69 7.60
C SER A 104 -15.33 -11.04 8.56
N LYS A 105 -14.94 -10.89 9.81
CA LYS A 105 -15.73 -10.18 10.81
C LYS A 105 -15.65 -8.67 10.66
N LEU A 106 -14.58 -8.18 10.04
CA LEU A 106 -14.33 -6.76 9.88
C LEU A 106 -13.53 -6.53 8.60
N ASN A 107 -14.07 -5.70 7.73
CA ASN A 107 -13.36 -5.20 6.55
C ASN A 107 -12.95 -3.76 6.79
N LEU A 108 -11.69 -3.44 6.55
CA LEU A 108 -11.06 -2.16 6.80
C LEU A 108 -10.46 -1.56 5.53
N THR A 109 -10.37 -0.26 5.50
CA THR A 109 -9.59 0.48 4.49
C THR A 109 -9.09 1.80 5.06
N ASN A 110 -7.95 2.25 4.57
CA ASN A 110 -7.43 3.61 4.76
C ASN A 110 -7.66 4.51 3.53
N GLU A 111 -8.39 4.02 2.52
CA GLU A 111 -8.68 4.71 1.27
C GLU A 111 -10.16 5.12 1.21
N VAL A 112 -10.44 6.41 1.17
CA VAL A 112 -11.81 6.95 1.28
C VAL A 112 -12.70 6.51 0.12
N ASP A 113 -12.14 6.40 -1.09
CA ASP A 113 -12.90 5.98 -2.28
C ASP A 113 -13.35 4.52 -2.22
N LEU A 114 -12.66 3.68 -1.45
CA LEU A 114 -13.06 2.28 -1.28
C LEU A 114 -14.32 2.11 -0.42
N LEU A 115 -14.71 3.11 0.35
CA LEU A 115 -15.96 3.08 1.12
C LEU A 115 -17.20 2.92 0.22
N SER A 116 -17.12 3.41 -1.02
CA SER A 116 -18.20 3.23 -2.00
C SER A 116 -18.14 1.93 -2.78
N LYS A 117 -17.05 1.17 -2.68
CA LYS A 117 -16.81 -0.06 -3.46
C LYS A 117 -17.14 -1.35 -2.73
N HIS A 118 -17.38 -1.26 -1.44
CA HIS A 118 -17.69 -2.44 -0.62
C HIS A 118 -18.76 -2.07 0.44
N PRO A 119 -19.87 -2.84 0.55
CA PRO A 119 -21.00 -2.46 1.40
C PRO A 119 -20.70 -2.49 2.91
N ASN A 120 -19.71 -3.28 3.32
CA ASN A 120 -19.40 -3.52 4.74
C ASN A 120 -17.92 -3.21 5.04
N ILE A 121 -17.39 -2.12 4.49
CA ILE A 121 -16.02 -1.69 4.76
C ILE A 121 -16.01 -0.50 5.73
N ASN A 122 -15.06 -0.48 6.65
CA ASN A 122 -14.92 0.56 7.65
C ASN A 122 -13.62 1.32 7.42
N TYR A 123 -13.69 2.63 7.61
CA TYR A 123 -12.51 3.47 7.47
C TYR A 123 -11.61 3.37 8.70
N LEU A 124 -10.32 3.20 8.48
CA LEU A 124 -9.29 3.22 9.49
C LEU A 124 -8.22 4.25 9.09
N PHE A 125 -7.89 5.17 9.98
CA PHE A 125 -6.78 6.09 9.75
C PHE A 125 -5.45 5.33 9.69
N LEU A 126 -4.54 5.81 8.84
CA LEU A 126 -3.18 5.25 8.76
C LEU A 126 -2.51 5.36 10.14
N PRO A 127 -2.08 4.24 10.73
CA PRO A 127 -1.42 4.26 12.03
C PRO A 127 -0.02 4.89 11.90
N PHE A 128 0.27 5.85 12.76
CA PHE A 128 1.57 6.48 12.82
C PHE A 128 1.88 6.94 14.25
N ASP A 129 3.06 6.67 14.72
CA ASP A 129 3.52 7.13 16.02
C ASP A 129 4.00 8.59 15.94
N THR A 130 3.11 9.51 16.30
CA THR A 130 3.41 10.95 16.28
C THR A 130 4.35 11.38 17.40
N SER A 131 4.65 10.53 18.41
CA SER A 131 5.57 10.87 19.50
C SER A 131 7.03 10.91 19.08
N ILE A 132 7.37 10.28 17.94
CA ILE A 132 8.74 10.18 17.42
C ILE A 132 9.24 11.55 16.93
N TYR A 133 8.34 12.38 16.42
CA TYR A 133 8.69 13.67 15.80
C TYR A 133 8.11 14.83 16.59
N LYS A 134 8.80 15.97 16.50
CA LYS A 134 8.32 17.22 17.09
C LYS A 134 8.03 18.21 15.97
N PRO A 135 6.85 18.85 15.98
CA PRO A 135 6.52 19.88 15.01
C PRO A 135 7.57 20.99 14.97
N LYS A 136 7.93 21.39 13.77
CA LYS A 136 8.87 22.47 13.53
C LYS A 136 8.29 23.80 14.04
N GLN A 137 8.99 24.48 14.92
CA GLN A 137 8.52 25.71 15.55
C GLN A 137 8.76 26.97 14.74
N LYS A 138 9.69 26.96 13.78
CA LYS A 138 10.07 28.13 13.00
C LYS A 138 10.10 27.82 11.50
N VAL A 139 9.49 28.68 10.72
CA VAL A 139 9.57 28.67 9.26
C VAL A 139 10.97 29.15 8.82
N ASN A 140 11.51 28.57 7.76
CA ASN A 140 12.77 29.03 7.18
C ASN A 140 12.61 30.44 6.56
N ASN A 141 13.66 31.25 6.56
CA ASN A 141 13.65 32.59 5.92
C ASN A 141 13.29 32.50 4.42
N ILE A 142 13.75 31.46 3.74
CA ILE A 142 13.30 31.10 2.40
C ILE A 142 12.53 29.79 2.51
N LEU A 143 11.27 29.80 2.12
CA LEU A 143 10.36 28.66 2.22
C LEU A 143 10.98 27.41 1.57
N ARG A 144 11.15 26.37 2.35
CA ARG A 144 11.64 25.07 1.87
C ARG A 144 10.46 24.15 1.60
N ILE A 145 10.32 23.76 0.34
CA ILE A 145 9.28 22.82 -0.11
C ILE A 145 9.94 21.49 -0.45
N SER A 146 9.37 20.39 0.01
CA SER A 146 9.84 19.05 -0.36
C SER A 146 8.74 18.19 -0.99
N HIS A 147 9.20 17.23 -1.78
CA HIS A 147 8.42 16.20 -2.42
C HIS A 147 9.17 14.87 -2.35
N ALA A 148 8.52 13.79 -1.89
CA ALA A 148 9.15 12.49 -1.69
C ALA A 148 8.32 11.35 -2.34
N PRO A 149 8.31 11.26 -3.67
CA PRO A 149 7.49 10.26 -4.35
C PRO A 149 8.14 8.86 -4.29
N THR A 150 7.35 7.85 -3.99
CA THR A 150 7.71 6.44 -4.22
C THR A 150 7.52 6.05 -5.69
N ASN A 151 6.55 6.68 -6.35
CA ASN A 151 6.31 6.54 -7.78
C ASN A 151 5.90 7.90 -8.36
N ARG A 152 6.72 8.42 -9.28
CA ARG A 152 6.52 9.75 -9.85
C ARG A 152 5.22 9.92 -10.62
N PHE A 153 4.77 8.88 -11.31
CA PHE A 153 3.55 8.93 -12.12
C PHE A 153 2.32 9.13 -11.23
N TYR A 154 2.16 8.28 -10.22
CA TYR A 154 1.01 8.34 -9.32
C TYR A 154 0.98 9.61 -8.45
N LYS A 155 2.15 10.16 -8.16
CA LYS A 155 2.27 11.38 -7.35
C LYS A 155 2.20 12.68 -8.16
N GLY A 156 2.11 12.62 -9.48
CA GLY A 156 2.13 13.81 -10.34
C GLY A 156 3.45 14.59 -10.24
N SER A 157 4.56 13.87 -10.04
CA SER A 157 5.86 14.48 -9.73
C SER A 157 6.42 15.34 -10.84
N LYS A 158 6.07 15.06 -12.11
CA LYS A 158 6.54 15.86 -13.25
C LYS A 158 6.11 17.31 -13.08
N GLU A 159 4.85 17.51 -12.84
CA GLU A 159 4.23 18.83 -12.69
C GLU A 159 4.72 19.54 -11.42
N ILE A 160 4.84 18.81 -10.31
CA ILE A 160 5.36 19.35 -9.04
C ILE A 160 6.80 19.83 -9.22
N ILE A 161 7.67 19.01 -9.82
CA ILE A 161 9.09 19.34 -10.03
C ILE A 161 9.22 20.55 -10.95
N GLU A 162 8.47 20.60 -12.04
CA GLU A 162 8.51 21.70 -13.00
C GLU A 162 8.17 23.03 -12.34
N VAL A 163 7.06 23.08 -11.61
CA VAL A 163 6.59 24.28 -10.91
C VAL A 163 7.56 24.69 -9.80
N CYS A 164 7.97 23.75 -8.94
CA CYS A 164 8.86 24.05 -7.85
C CYS A 164 10.24 24.55 -8.33
N ARG A 165 10.82 23.93 -9.36
CA ARG A 165 12.10 24.39 -9.95
C ARG A 165 11.98 25.76 -10.62
N LYS A 166 10.82 26.12 -11.17
CA LYS A 166 10.56 27.48 -11.68
C LYS A 166 10.64 28.52 -10.56
N PHE A 167 9.97 28.29 -9.43
CA PHE A 167 10.01 29.20 -8.29
C PHE A 167 11.37 29.23 -7.59
N GLU A 168 12.08 28.12 -7.56
CA GLU A 168 13.44 28.05 -7.02
C GLU A 168 14.40 28.92 -7.84
N ARG A 169 14.33 28.87 -9.18
CA ARG A 169 15.13 29.74 -10.05
C ARG A 169 14.84 31.24 -9.87
N GLN A 170 13.63 31.56 -9.40
CA GLN A 170 13.24 32.92 -9.05
C GLN A 170 13.69 33.34 -7.63
N GLY A 171 14.38 32.47 -6.90
CA GLY A 171 14.81 32.72 -5.52
C GLY A 171 13.68 32.74 -4.48
N LYS A 172 12.46 32.32 -4.84
CA LYS A 172 11.29 32.38 -3.97
C LYS A 172 11.20 31.25 -2.97
N ILE A 173 11.74 30.06 -3.33
CA ILE A 173 11.73 28.85 -2.51
C ILE A 173 13.07 28.12 -2.63
N LYS A 174 13.27 27.15 -1.72
CA LYS A 174 14.23 26.06 -1.88
C LYS A 174 13.46 24.76 -2.07
N PHE A 175 13.70 24.05 -3.17
CA PHE A 175 13.02 22.80 -3.47
C PHE A 175 13.88 21.59 -3.18
N ASP A 176 13.37 20.66 -2.41
CA ASP A 176 14.04 19.41 -2.03
C ASP A 176 13.28 18.20 -2.54
N LEU A 177 13.79 17.59 -3.62
CA LEU A 177 13.26 16.32 -4.14
C LEU A 177 13.95 15.16 -3.41
N ILE A 178 13.17 14.38 -2.67
CA ILE A 178 13.65 13.31 -1.80
C ILE A 178 13.32 11.97 -2.43
N GLU A 179 14.31 11.32 -3.03
CA GLU A 179 14.14 10.04 -3.74
C GLU A 179 15.35 9.14 -3.50
N ASN A 180 15.14 7.82 -3.63
CA ASN A 180 16.17 6.79 -3.58
C ASN A 180 17.05 6.85 -2.31
N LEU A 181 16.45 7.20 -1.18
CA LEU A 181 17.12 7.28 0.11
C LEU A 181 16.55 6.24 1.08
N PRO A 182 17.35 5.76 2.03
CA PRO A 182 16.85 5.06 3.20
C PRO A 182 15.79 5.91 3.93
N HIS A 183 14.76 5.25 4.49
CA HIS A 183 13.65 5.94 5.15
C HIS A 183 14.10 6.95 6.21
N SER A 184 15.06 6.61 7.06
CA SER A 184 15.60 7.50 8.11
C SER A 184 16.19 8.79 7.55
N LEU A 185 16.90 8.72 6.43
CA LEU A 185 17.45 9.90 5.75
C LEU A 185 16.34 10.73 5.07
N ALA A 186 15.33 10.07 4.48
CA ALA A 186 14.19 10.75 3.91
C ALA A 186 13.43 11.53 4.99
N MET A 187 13.19 10.94 6.17
CA MET A 187 12.57 11.59 7.31
C MET A 187 13.38 12.80 7.81
N THR A 188 14.70 12.66 7.91
CA THR A 188 15.60 13.75 8.27
C THR A 188 15.54 14.93 7.28
N ARG A 189 15.32 14.66 5.99
CA ARG A 189 15.16 15.72 4.99
C ARG A 189 13.77 16.35 5.05
N LYS A 190 12.72 15.54 5.21
CA LYS A 190 11.33 16.01 5.39
C LYS A 190 11.21 16.97 6.56
N SER A 191 11.80 16.65 7.72
CA SER A 191 11.73 17.48 8.93
C SER A 191 12.34 18.87 8.78
N LYS A 192 13.15 19.10 7.73
CA LYS A 192 13.72 20.42 7.43
C LYS A 192 12.81 21.29 6.56
N SER A 193 11.72 20.74 6.06
CA SER A 193 10.82 21.43 5.14
C SER A 193 9.78 22.26 5.89
N ASP A 194 9.29 23.30 5.26
CA ASP A 194 8.20 24.12 5.76
C ASP A 194 6.86 23.66 5.14
N VAL A 195 6.93 23.13 3.91
CA VAL A 195 5.80 22.60 3.18
C VAL A 195 6.21 21.28 2.54
N PHE A 196 5.32 20.29 2.62
CA PHE A 196 5.47 19.03 1.93
C PHE A 196 4.35 18.87 0.90
N ILE A 197 4.71 18.55 -0.35
CA ILE A 197 3.76 18.22 -1.41
C ILE A 197 3.74 16.70 -1.57
N ASP A 198 2.66 16.04 -1.16
CA ASP A 198 2.53 14.59 -1.31
C ASP A 198 2.21 14.20 -2.74
N GLN A 199 1.13 14.74 -3.29
CA GLN A 199 0.68 14.42 -4.65
C GLN A 199 -0.22 15.51 -5.21
N ILE A 200 -0.37 15.51 -6.55
CA ILE A 200 -1.38 16.27 -7.27
C ILE A 200 -2.17 15.34 -8.19
N GLY A 201 -3.46 15.64 -8.32
CA GLY A 201 -4.40 14.77 -9.05
C GLY A 201 -4.76 13.50 -8.28
N ASP A 202 -5.53 12.64 -8.95
CA ASP A 202 -6.19 11.45 -8.38
C ASP A 202 -5.63 10.11 -8.91
N ARG A 203 -4.49 10.13 -9.58
CA ARG A 203 -3.89 8.93 -10.20
C ARG A 203 -3.56 7.83 -9.19
N GLY A 204 -3.29 8.20 -7.94
CA GLY A 204 -2.92 7.29 -6.85
C GLY A 204 -4.04 7.02 -5.84
N GLY A 205 -5.29 7.39 -6.17
CA GLY A 205 -6.43 7.28 -5.25
C GLY A 205 -6.75 8.58 -4.51
N TRP A 206 -7.88 8.59 -3.83
CA TRP A 206 -8.46 9.76 -3.16
C TRP A 206 -8.13 9.72 -1.66
N GLY A 207 -6.98 10.10 -1.30
CA GLY A 207 -6.63 10.08 0.10
C GLY A 207 -5.24 10.65 0.34
N TYR A 208 -4.84 10.58 1.57
CA TYR A 208 -3.48 10.90 1.97
C TYR A 208 -2.71 9.60 2.24
N GLY A 209 -1.48 9.54 1.77
CA GLY A 209 -0.60 8.41 2.02
C GLY A 209 0.26 8.59 3.27
N MET A 210 1.07 7.59 3.59
CA MET A 210 2.00 7.62 4.72
C MET A 210 2.92 8.85 4.67
N ASN A 211 3.34 9.29 3.49
CA ASN A 211 4.13 10.51 3.33
C ASN A 211 3.47 11.77 3.91
N SER A 212 2.14 11.89 3.75
CA SER A 212 1.39 13.00 4.33
C SER A 212 1.33 12.90 5.86
N VAL A 213 1.07 11.71 6.38
CA VAL A 213 1.01 11.46 7.84
C VAL A 213 2.35 11.76 8.50
N GLU A 214 3.45 11.28 7.93
CA GLU A 214 4.80 11.58 8.37
C GLU A 214 5.07 13.09 8.41
N SER A 215 4.68 13.80 7.35
CA SER A 215 4.94 15.24 7.25
C SER A 215 4.08 16.08 8.18
N LEU A 216 2.82 15.65 8.43
CA LEU A 216 1.93 16.31 9.39
C LEU A 216 2.37 16.13 10.84
N SER A 217 3.23 15.16 11.13
CA SER A 217 3.77 14.91 12.47
C SER A 217 5.03 15.72 12.78
N MET A 218 5.56 16.50 11.83
CA MET A 218 6.81 17.27 11.91
C MET A 218 6.53 18.77 11.90
#